data_69c53f950f01f1f6b055117e9a4b5958
#
_entry.id   69c53f950f01f1f6b055117e9a4b5958
#
_cell.length_a   1.000
_cell.length_b   1.000
_cell.length_c   1.000
_cell.angle_alpha   90.00
_cell.angle_beta   90.00
_cell.angle_gamma   90.00
#
_symmetry.space_group_name_H-M   'P 1'
#
loop_
_entity.id
_entity.type
_entity.pdbx_description
1 polymer ?
#
loop_
_entity_poly.entity_id
_entity_poly.type
_entity_poly.pdbx_seq_one_letter_code
_entity_poly.pdbx_strand_id
1 'polypeptide(L)'
;YNNITEIQRLQRARAWREVARRIAHEIKNPLTPIQLSAERIHRKYAGEVSDNSALQQSTQTIINEVQHLKRMVSEFSNFAKIPESNPQLSDINQIIKETLQLYHDNMPARISLTTELSEILPQLPLDSEQIRRVVINLVDNAISSIEKKGTLSRIFRQGEIIIRTRHVPDLNIVCLDVEDNGTGISPEISDQLFEPYTTTKQHGTGLGLTIVSQTISDHNGFTRFRNLDSGGVCFTIELPVT
;
A
#
# COMPACT_ATOMS: atom_id res chain seq x y z
N TYR A 1 27.83 -20.59 10.39
CA TYR A 1 28.14 -19.15 10.44
C TYR A 1 26.96 -18.25 10.00
N ASN A 2 25.95 -18.76 9.27
CA ASN A 2 24.83 -17.97 8.78
C ASN A 2 23.82 -17.55 9.88
N ASN A 3 23.73 -18.29 10.96
CA ASN A 3 22.68 -18.09 12.00
C ASN A 3 22.89 -16.82 12.85
N ILE A 4 24.13 -16.40 13.10
CA ILE A 4 24.43 -15.23 13.93
C ILE A 4 24.11 -13.92 13.21
N THR A 5 24.38 -13.87 11.91
CA THR A 5 24.10 -12.68 11.07
C THR A 5 22.60 -12.45 10.90
N GLU A 6 21.83 -13.53 10.81
CA GLU A 6 20.37 -13.51 10.69
C GLU A 6 19.71 -13.06 12.02
N ILE A 7 20.17 -13.59 13.14
CA ILE A 7 19.72 -13.17 14.48
C ILE A 7 20.05 -11.67 14.71
N GLN A 8 21.22 -11.20 14.30
CA GLN A 8 21.58 -9.79 14.43
C GLN A 8 20.73 -8.89 13.53
N ARG A 9 20.37 -9.34 12.32
CA ARG A 9 19.45 -8.60 11.42
C ARG A 9 18.05 -8.51 12.02
N LEU A 10 17.54 -9.59 12.57
CA LEU A 10 16.22 -9.63 13.23
C LEU A 10 16.19 -8.76 14.50
N GLN A 11 17.24 -8.77 15.31
CA GLN A 11 17.33 -7.91 16.49
C GLN A 11 17.43 -6.42 16.11
N ARG A 12 18.20 -6.07 15.08
CA ARG A 12 18.26 -4.69 14.57
C ARG A 12 16.91 -4.24 14.01
N ALA A 13 16.22 -5.11 13.26
CA ALA A 13 14.90 -4.80 12.75
C ALA A 13 13.87 -4.58 13.86
N ARG A 14 13.90 -5.39 14.92
CA ARG A 14 13.02 -5.22 16.10
C ARG A 14 13.30 -3.91 16.84
N ALA A 15 14.57 -3.62 17.14
CA ALA A 15 14.96 -2.37 17.79
C ALA A 15 14.58 -1.14 16.95
N TRP A 16 14.76 -1.21 15.63
CA TRP A 16 14.37 -0.14 14.71
C TRP A 16 12.85 0.08 14.67
N ARG A 17 12.06 -1.00 14.72
CA ARG A 17 10.58 -0.91 14.79
C ARG A 17 10.10 -0.16 16.03
N GLU A 18 10.69 -0.43 17.19
CA GLU A 18 10.32 0.23 18.44
C GLU A 18 10.67 1.72 18.43
N VAL A 19 11.87 2.07 17.93
CA VAL A 19 12.31 3.45 17.74
C VAL A 19 11.41 4.18 16.77
N ALA A 20 11.08 3.57 15.62
CA ALA A 20 10.20 4.14 14.61
C ALA A 20 8.80 4.44 15.16
N ARG A 21 8.24 3.54 15.96
CA ARG A 21 6.95 3.75 16.63
C ARG A 21 6.97 4.93 17.58
N ARG A 22 8.03 5.05 18.39
CA ARG A 22 8.20 6.15 19.34
C ARG A 22 8.34 7.49 18.62
N ILE A 23 9.22 7.55 17.60
CA ILE A 23 9.40 8.73 16.76
C ILE A 23 8.07 9.15 16.10
N ALA A 24 7.29 8.19 15.59
CA ALA A 24 6.00 8.49 14.98
C ALA A 24 5.03 9.18 15.97
N HIS A 25 4.97 8.71 17.21
CA HIS A 25 4.17 9.36 18.25
C HIS A 25 4.69 10.77 18.58
N GLU A 26 6.00 10.91 18.71
CA GLU A 26 6.64 12.20 19.04
C GLU A 26 6.50 13.22 17.90
N ILE A 27 6.43 12.79 16.63
CA ILE A 27 6.16 13.68 15.48
C ILE A 27 4.67 14.05 15.38
N LYS A 28 3.74 13.13 15.65
CA LYS A 28 2.30 13.42 15.63
C LYS A 28 1.90 14.52 16.63
N ASN A 29 2.57 14.57 17.77
CA ASN A 29 2.25 15.50 18.85
C ASN A 29 2.36 16.98 18.44
N PRO A 30 3.44 17.49 17.82
CA PRO A 30 3.52 18.87 17.36
C PRO A 30 2.67 19.15 16.12
N LEU A 31 2.39 18.17 15.28
CA LEU A 31 1.60 18.37 14.06
C LEU A 31 0.13 18.74 14.37
N THR A 32 -0.44 18.20 15.43
CA THR A 32 -1.83 18.48 15.81
C THR A 32 -2.07 19.96 16.19
N PRO A 33 -1.27 20.59 17.06
CA PRO A 33 -1.44 22.03 17.34
C PRO A 33 -1.13 22.92 16.14
N ILE A 34 -0.20 22.55 15.25
CA ILE A 34 0.07 23.30 14.02
C ILE A 34 -1.17 23.30 13.11
N GLN A 35 -1.76 22.14 12.89
CA GLN A 35 -2.99 22.01 12.10
C GLN A 35 -4.13 22.84 12.70
N LEU A 36 -4.40 22.70 14.00
CA LEU A 36 -5.45 23.44 14.68
C LEU A 36 -5.24 24.97 14.61
N SER A 37 -3.99 25.42 14.68
CA SER A 37 -3.63 26.83 14.56
C SER A 37 -3.89 27.34 13.14
N ALA A 38 -3.51 26.61 12.10
CA ALA A 38 -3.77 26.95 10.71
C ALA A 38 -5.27 26.97 10.40
N GLU A 39 -6.04 25.97 10.87
CA GLU A 39 -7.49 25.92 10.74
C GLU A 39 -8.20 27.08 11.47
N ARG A 40 -7.67 27.47 12.63
CA ARG A 40 -8.20 28.63 13.39
C ARG A 40 -7.97 29.93 12.65
N ILE A 41 -6.76 30.13 12.09
CA ILE A 41 -6.43 31.29 11.27
C ILE A 41 -7.35 31.32 10.03
N HIS A 42 -7.44 30.21 9.32
CA HIS A 42 -8.28 30.07 8.14
C HIS A 42 -9.75 30.46 8.43
N ARG A 43 -10.34 29.90 9.51
CA ARG A 43 -11.73 30.21 9.90
C ARG A 43 -11.95 31.64 10.36
N LYS A 44 -11.00 32.21 11.14
CA LYS A 44 -11.18 33.54 11.73
C LYS A 44 -11.11 34.64 10.69
N TYR A 45 -10.23 34.51 9.69
CA TYR A 45 -9.95 35.57 8.74
C TYR A 45 -10.53 35.34 7.33
N ALA A 46 -11.23 34.20 7.11
CA ALA A 46 -11.83 33.89 5.81
C ALA A 46 -12.89 34.89 5.31
N GLY A 47 -13.43 35.74 6.18
CA GLY A 47 -14.44 36.74 5.83
C GLY A 47 -14.07 38.20 6.07
N GLU A 48 -12.91 38.48 6.68
CA GLU A 48 -12.58 39.86 7.19
C GLU A 48 -11.63 40.68 6.31
N VAL A 49 -10.96 40.08 5.32
CA VAL A 49 -9.94 40.75 4.51
C VAL A 49 -10.35 40.76 3.04
N SER A 50 -10.41 41.95 2.45
CA SER A 50 -10.85 42.12 1.05
C SER A 50 -9.90 41.60 -0.02
N ASP A 51 -8.65 41.21 0.34
CA ASP A 51 -7.70 40.47 -0.52
C ASP A 51 -7.18 39.23 0.22
N ASN A 52 -8.04 38.26 0.35
CA ASN A 52 -7.87 37.08 1.24
C ASN A 52 -7.24 35.88 0.56
N SER A 53 -6.91 35.98 -0.72
CA SER A 53 -6.45 34.82 -1.52
C SER A 53 -5.13 34.22 -1.00
N ALA A 54 -4.15 35.06 -0.65
CA ALA A 54 -2.85 34.59 -0.18
C ALA A 54 -2.91 33.96 1.22
N LEU A 55 -3.70 34.53 2.15
CA LEU A 55 -3.85 33.97 3.50
C LEU A 55 -4.62 32.65 3.47
N GLN A 56 -5.71 32.58 2.70
CA GLN A 56 -6.49 31.36 2.51
C GLN A 56 -5.64 30.26 1.86
N GLN A 57 -4.92 30.60 0.80
CA GLN A 57 -4.05 29.64 0.11
C GLN A 57 -2.93 29.15 1.02
N SER A 58 -2.29 30.05 1.78
CA SER A 58 -1.20 29.69 2.70
C SER A 58 -1.68 28.79 3.84
N THR A 59 -2.80 29.14 4.47
CA THR A 59 -3.36 28.32 5.55
C THR A 59 -3.86 26.95 5.05
N GLN A 60 -4.46 26.90 3.87
CA GLN A 60 -4.88 25.64 3.25
C GLN A 60 -3.67 24.78 2.89
N THR A 61 -2.60 25.37 2.38
CA THR A 61 -1.34 24.66 2.12
C THR A 61 -0.77 24.05 3.41
N ILE A 62 -0.71 24.84 4.51
CA ILE A 62 -0.24 24.33 5.80
C ILE A 62 -1.11 23.15 6.29
N ILE A 63 -2.44 23.25 6.19
CA ILE A 63 -3.35 22.20 6.59
C ILE A 63 -3.09 20.93 5.78
N ASN A 64 -2.95 21.06 4.47
CA ASN A 64 -2.72 19.93 3.57
C ASN A 64 -1.37 19.25 3.85
N GLU A 65 -0.30 20.04 4.05
CA GLU A 65 1.03 19.50 4.36
C GLU A 65 1.08 18.80 5.72
N VAL A 66 0.42 19.38 6.74
CA VAL A 66 0.33 18.72 8.06
C VAL A 66 -0.46 17.42 7.98
N GLN A 67 -1.54 17.37 7.20
CA GLN A 67 -2.30 16.14 6.97
C GLN A 67 -1.46 15.10 6.22
N HIS A 68 -0.65 15.54 5.25
CA HIS A 68 0.29 14.69 4.53
C HIS A 68 1.33 14.09 5.48
N LEU A 69 1.98 14.91 6.30
CA LEU A 69 2.93 14.47 7.31
C LEU A 69 2.30 13.49 8.33
N LYS A 70 1.09 13.75 8.78
CA LYS A 70 0.36 12.84 9.67
C LYS A 70 0.12 11.46 9.03
N ARG A 71 -0.20 11.42 7.74
CA ARG A 71 -0.37 10.15 7.00
C ARG A 71 0.96 9.42 6.91
N MET A 72 2.04 10.07 6.48
CA MET A 72 3.38 9.46 6.40
C MET A 72 3.82 8.87 7.74
N VAL A 73 3.68 9.65 8.81
CA VAL A 73 4.04 9.21 10.17
C VAL A 73 3.16 8.04 10.63
N SER A 74 1.89 8.01 10.23
CA SER A 74 0.99 6.89 10.56
C SER A 74 1.39 5.63 9.82
N GLU A 75 1.69 5.71 8.53
CA GLU A 75 2.14 4.57 7.73
C GLU A 75 3.50 4.06 8.20
N PHE A 76 4.43 4.96 8.55
CA PHE A 76 5.70 4.61 9.16
C PHE A 76 5.51 3.89 10.51
N SER A 77 4.60 4.39 11.37
CA SER A 77 4.24 3.72 12.62
C SER A 77 3.61 2.35 12.39
N ASN A 78 2.77 2.21 11.36
CA ASN A 78 2.13 0.95 11.01
C ASN A 78 3.12 -0.05 10.41
N PHE A 79 4.08 0.41 9.61
CA PHE A 79 5.22 -0.39 9.17
C PHE A 79 6.05 -0.91 10.34
N ALA A 80 6.33 -0.04 11.32
CA ALA A 80 7.05 -0.42 12.53
C ALA A 80 6.24 -1.34 13.48
N LYS A 81 4.91 -1.38 13.32
CA LYS A 81 3.98 -2.17 14.14
C LYS A 81 3.60 -3.52 13.54
N ILE A 82 4.21 -3.98 12.45
CA ILE A 82 3.88 -5.31 11.92
C ILE A 82 4.10 -6.31 13.06
N PRO A 83 3.02 -6.87 13.65
CA PRO A 83 3.14 -7.86 14.72
C PRO A 83 3.87 -9.10 14.18
N GLU A 84 4.45 -9.89 15.06
CA GLU A 84 4.92 -11.22 14.66
C GLU A 84 3.76 -11.94 13.97
N SER A 85 4.04 -12.50 12.80
CA SER A 85 3.05 -13.24 12.03
C SER A 85 2.51 -14.41 12.88
N ASN A 86 1.20 -14.54 12.94
CA ASN A 86 0.52 -15.67 13.57
C ASN A 86 -0.22 -16.50 12.49
N PRO A 87 0.50 -17.29 11.70
CA PRO A 87 -0.07 -18.00 10.58
C PRO A 87 -1.00 -19.12 11.07
N GLN A 88 -2.19 -19.19 10.48
CA GLN A 88 -3.15 -20.27 10.66
C GLN A 88 -3.57 -20.83 9.30
N LEU A 89 -3.91 -22.11 9.23
CA LEU A 89 -4.43 -22.69 7.99
C LEU A 89 -5.67 -21.92 7.54
N SER A 90 -5.56 -21.27 6.40
CA SER A 90 -6.55 -20.32 5.89
C SER A 90 -6.76 -20.50 4.39
N ASP A 91 -7.97 -20.19 3.94
CA ASP A 91 -8.32 -20.09 2.53
C ASP A 91 -8.02 -18.66 2.05
N ILE A 92 -7.05 -18.52 1.16
CA ILE A 92 -6.68 -17.21 0.59
C ILE A 92 -7.83 -16.57 -0.19
N ASN A 93 -8.65 -17.37 -0.87
CA ASN A 93 -9.80 -16.86 -1.62
C ASN A 93 -10.84 -16.20 -0.71
N GLN A 94 -11.05 -16.77 0.49
CA GLN A 94 -11.93 -16.17 1.48
C GLN A 94 -11.39 -14.82 1.95
N ILE A 95 -10.10 -14.74 2.29
CA ILE A 95 -9.46 -13.49 2.72
C ILE A 95 -9.58 -12.41 1.63
N ILE A 96 -9.36 -12.77 0.35
CA ILE A 96 -9.52 -11.87 -0.78
C ILE A 96 -10.97 -11.38 -0.87
N LYS A 97 -11.95 -12.27 -0.90
CA LYS A 97 -13.39 -11.93 -1.02
C LYS A 97 -13.83 -10.98 0.09
N GLU A 98 -13.48 -11.27 1.34
CA GLU A 98 -13.80 -10.41 2.49
C GLU A 98 -13.13 -9.03 2.37
N THR A 99 -11.87 -8.98 1.92
CA THR A 99 -11.14 -7.73 1.75
C THR A 99 -11.77 -6.87 0.66
N LEU A 100 -12.18 -7.47 -0.45
CA LEU A 100 -12.76 -6.75 -1.58
C LEU A 100 -14.15 -6.19 -1.29
N GLN A 101 -14.84 -6.65 -0.27
CA GLN A 101 -16.10 -6.03 0.19
C GLN A 101 -15.90 -4.56 0.58
N LEU A 102 -14.71 -4.17 1.06
CA LEU A 102 -14.38 -2.79 1.39
C LEU A 102 -14.45 -1.83 0.19
N TYR A 103 -14.31 -2.38 -1.01
CA TYR A 103 -14.29 -1.61 -2.25
C TYR A 103 -15.65 -1.61 -2.97
N HIS A 104 -16.63 -2.41 -2.52
CA HIS A 104 -17.93 -2.53 -3.19
C HIS A 104 -18.62 -1.17 -3.38
N ASP A 105 -18.62 -0.34 -2.33
CA ASP A 105 -19.30 0.98 -2.34
C ASP A 105 -18.32 2.16 -2.56
N ASN A 106 -17.02 1.89 -2.52
CA ASN A 106 -15.99 2.93 -2.54
C ASN A 106 -15.12 2.90 -3.81
N MET A 107 -15.42 2.02 -4.77
CA MET A 107 -14.66 1.96 -6.02
C MET A 107 -14.96 3.20 -6.88
N PRO A 108 -13.93 3.88 -7.44
CA PRO A 108 -14.18 4.97 -8.38
C PRO A 108 -15.01 4.50 -9.57
N ALA A 109 -16.04 5.27 -9.95
CA ALA A 109 -17.04 4.87 -10.95
C ALA A 109 -16.47 4.47 -12.33
N ARG A 110 -15.21 4.83 -12.62
CA ARG A 110 -14.51 4.51 -13.87
C ARG A 110 -13.59 3.30 -13.75
N ILE A 111 -13.57 2.61 -12.62
CA ILE A 111 -12.70 1.45 -12.38
C ILE A 111 -13.58 0.23 -12.12
N SER A 112 -13.38 -0.82 -12.91
CA SER A 112 -13.96 -2.13 -12.66
C SER A 112 -12.95 -3.01 -11.92
N LEU A 113 -13.43 -3.78 -10.95
CA LEU A 113 -12.66 -4.80 -10.25
C LEU A 113 -13.33 -6.14 -10.47
N THR A 114 -12.59 -7.09 -11.04
CA THR A 114 -13.05 -8.45 -11.33
C THR A 114 -12.15 -9.47 -10.63
N THR A 115 -12.73 -10.63 -10.33
CA THR A 115 -12.00 -11.73 -9.68
C THR A 115 -12.12 -13.01 -10.49
N GLU A 116 -11.01 -13.68 -10.73
CA GLU A 116 -10.88 -14.98 -11.37
C GLU A 116 -10.17 -15.94 -10.39
N LEU A 117 -10.90 -16.35 -9.36
CA LEU A 117 -10.35 -17.16 -8.27
C LEU A 117 -10.49 -18.65 -8.60
N SER A 118 -9.40 -19.40 -8.48
CA SER A 118 -9.42 -20.87 -8.65
C SER A 118 -10.36 -21.50 -7.62
N GLU A 119 -11.23 -22.41 -8.06
CA GLU A 119 -12.19 -23.08 -7.18
C GLU A 119 -11.50 -24.04 -6.17
N ILE A 120 -10.36 -24.57 -6.54
CA ILE A 120 -9.64 -25.58 -5.75
C ILE A 120 -8.24 -25.05 -5.44
N LEU A 121 -8.05 -24.61 -4.20
CA LEU A 121 -6.75 -24.23 -3.65
C LEU A 121 -6.48 -24.97 -2.34
N PRO A 122 -5.22 -25.34 -2.07
CA PRO A 122 -4.83 -25.81 -0.75
C PRO A 122 -4.97 -24.69 0.29
N GLN A 123 -5.28 -25.06 1.53
CA GLN A 123 -5.16 -24.14 2.65
C GLN A 123 -3.68 -23.83 2.89
N LEU A 124 -3.41 -22.58 3.24
CA LEU A 124 -2.07 -22.06 3.47
C LEU A 124 -1.93 -21.58 4.91
N PRO A 125 -0.74 -21.70 5.53
CA PRO A 125 -0.46 -21.09 6.83
C PRO A 125 -0.30 -19.58 6.67
N LEU A 126 -1.38 -18.82 6.83
CA LEU A 126 -1.45 -17.38 6.60
C LEU A 126 -1.90 -16.63 7.86
N ASP A 127 -1.30 -15.47 8.09
CA ASP A 127 -1.87 -14.45 8.95
C ASP A 127 -2.88 -13.63 8.14
N SER A 128 -4.16 -13.88 8.38
CA SER A 128 -5.26 -13.29 7.59
C SER A 128 -5.25 -11.76 7.59
N GLU A 129 -4.89 -11.12 8.72
CA GLU A 129 -4.83 -9.66 8.81
C GLU A 129 -3.65 -9.09 8.01
N GLN A 130 -2.53 -9.78 8.00
CA GLN A 130 -1.37 -9.36 7.21
C GLN A 130 -1.63 -9.55 5.71
N ILE A 131 -2.22 -10.68 5.29
CA ILE A 131 -2.61 -10.90 3.89
C ILE A 131 -3.69 -9.92 3.44
N ARG A 132 -4.67 -9.59 4.29
CA ARG A 132 -5.65 -8.53 4.01
C ARG A 132 -4.95 -7.20 3.69
N ARG A 133 -3.93 -6.80 4.45
CA ARG A 133 -3.13 -5.59 4.19
C ARG A 133 -2.38 -5.66 2.86
N VAL A 134 -1.86 -6.83 2.49
CA VAL A 134 -1.23 -7.05 1.18
C VAL A 134 -2.22 -6.76 0.05
N VAL A 135 -3.42 -7.35 0.12
CA VAL A 135 -4.46 -7.14 -0.89
C VAL A 135 -4.85 -5.65 -0.99
N ILE A 136 -5.09 -4.99 0.15
CA ILE A 136 -5.41 -3.55 0.20
C ILE A 136 -4.30 -2.73 -0.47
N ASN A 137 -3.03 -2.95 -0.10
CA ASN A 137 -1.92 -2.19 -0.68
C ASN A 137 -1.82 -2.36 -2.20
N LEU A 138 -2.04 -3.57 -2.71
CA LEU A 138 -1.98 -3.83 -4.15
C LEU A 138 -3.17 -3.19 -4.89
N VAL A 139 -4.39 -3.30 -4.35
CA VAL A 139 -5.59 -2.70 -4.95
C VAL A 139 -5.51 -1.16 -4.93
N ASP A 140 -5.08 -0.54 -3.82
CA ASP A 140 -4.89 0.91 -3.73
C ASP A 140 -3.79 1.42 -4.67
N ASN A 141 -2.77 0.61 -4.90
CA ASN A 141 -1.74 0.93 -5.89
C ASN A 141 -2.29 0.85 -7.32
N ALA A 142 -3.09 -0.15 -7.64
CA ALA A 142 -3.76 -0.30 -8.92
C ALA A 142 -4.72 0.88 -9.19
N ILE A 143 -5.59 1.23 -8.25
CA ILE A 143 -6.49 2.39 -8.34
C ILE A 143 -5.69 3.65 -8.64
N SER A 144 -4.64 3.93 -7.85
CA SER A 144 -3.82 5.14 -8.03
C SER A 144 -3.09 5.18 -9.38
N SER A 145 -2.61 4.02 -9.87
CA SER A 145 -1.95 3.88 -11.17
C SER A 145 -2.92 4.19 -12.32
N ILE A 146 -4.14 3.68 -12.22
CA ILE A 146 -5.23 3.90 -13.18
C ILE A 146 -5.66 5.37 -13.19
N GLU A 147 -5.89 5.98 -12.03
CA GLU A 147 -6.27 7.40 -11.92
C GLU A 147 -5.19 8.32 -12.52
N LYS A 148 -3.91 8.03 -12.26
CA LYS A 148 -2.79 8.75 -12.86
C LYS A 148 -2.82 8.64 -14.40
N LYS A 149 -3.05 7.46 -14.96
CA LYS A 149 -3.18 7.26 -16.40
C LYS A 149 -4.37 8.03 -16.98
N GLY A 150 -5.51 8.01 -16.28
CA GLY A 150 -6.71 8.76 -16.67
C GLY A 150 -6.49 10.26 -16.72
N THR A 151 -5.63 10.81 -15.85
CA THR A 151 -5.24 12.23 -15.85
C THR A 151 -4.30 12.55 -17.01
N LEU A 152 -3.37 11.64 -17.33
CA LEU A 152 -2.36 11.84 -18.38
C LEU A 152 -2.90 11.60 -19.81
N SER A 153 -3.94 10.79 -19.97
CA SER A 153 -4.46 10.39 -21.28
C SER A 153 -5.95 10.69 -21.43
N ARG A 154 -6.29 11.58 -22.37
CA ARG A 154 -7.69 11.90 -22.72
C ARG A 154 -8.44 10.74 -23.38
N ILE A 155 -7.71 9.72 -23.86
CA ILE A 155 -8.27 8.55 -24.57
C ILE A 155 -8.58 7.42 -23.58
N PHE A 156 -8.01 7.44 -22.38
CA PHE A 156 -8.25 6.42 -21.36
C PHE A 156 -9.69 6.49 -20.85
N ARG A 157 -10.48 5.46 -21.14
CA ARG A 157 -11.92 5.47 -20.84
C ARG A 157 -12.29 4.73 -19.57
N GLN A 158 -11.65 3.59 -19.29
CA GLN A 158 -12.02 2.71 -18.19
C GLN A 158 -10.80 2.05 -17.58
N GLY A 159 -10.74 2.09 -16.26
CA GLY A 159 -9.78 1.34 -15.45
C GLY A 159 -10.26 -0.08 -15.22
N GLU A 160 -9.32 -1.01 -15.20
CA GLU A 160 -9.60 -2.41 -14.92
C GLU A 160 -8.58 -2.95 -13.94
N ILE A 161 -9.08 -3.64 -12.90
CA ILE A 161 -8.28 -4.39 -11.94
C ILE A 161 -8.78 -5.82 -11.97
N ILE A 162 -7.87 -6.78 -12.16
CA ILE A 162 -8.20 -8.21 -12.19
C ILE A 162 -7.37 -8.91 -11.09
N ILE A 163 -8.05 -9.65 -10.23
CA ILE A 163 -7.41 -10.44 -9.18
C ILE A 163 -7.59 -11.91 -9.51
N ARG A 164 -6.48 -12.63 -9.64
CA ARG A 164 -6.48 -14.07 -9.96
C ARG A 164 -5.79 -14.86 -8.88
N THR A 165 -6.29 -16.06 -8.63
CA THR A 165 -5.56 -17.04 -7.83
C THR A 165 -5.39 -18.33 -8.63
N ARG A 166 -4.25 -18.99 -8.47
CA ARG A 166 -3.95 -20.27 -9.10
C ARG A 166 -3.03 -21.11 -8.25
N HIS A 167 -3.22 -22.41 -8.30
CA HIS A 167 -2.28 -23.38 -7.73
C HIS A 167 -1.29 -23.83 -8.82
N VAL A 168 -0.02 -23.90 -8.47
CA VAL A 168 1.05 -24.42 -9.33
C VAL A 168 1.66 -25.65 -8.64
N PRO A 169 1.10 -26.86 -8.89
CA PRO A 169 1.47 -28.08 -8.17
C PRO A 169 2.94 -28.45 -8.29
N ASP A 170 3.53 -28.27 -9.49
CA ASP A 170 4.93 -28.60 -9.76
C ASP A 170 5.93 -27.81 -8.89
N LEU A 171 5.56 -26.60 -8.48
CA LEU A 171 6.35 -25.74 -7.61
C LEU A 171 5.86 -25.76 -6.16
N ASN A 172 4.75 -26.45 -5.89
CA ASN A 172 4.08 -26.48 -4.60
C ASN A 172 3.78 -25.09 -4.04
N ILE A 173 3.25 -24.19 -4.90
CA ILE A 173 2.91 -22.81 -4.55
C ILE A 173 1.49 -22.44 -4.97
N VAL A 174 0.90 -21.51 -4.25
CA VAL A 174 -0.29 -20.76 -4.67
C VAL A 174 0.16 -19.36 -5.09
N CYS A 175 -0.32 -18.90 -6.24
CA CYS A 175 -0.09 -17.56 -6.75
C CYS A 175 -1.35 -16.72 -6.60
N LEU A 176 -1.16 -15.48 -6.15
CA LEU A 176 -2.12 -14.38 -6.22
C LEU A 176 -1.57 -13.34 -7.19
N ASP A 177 -2.28 -13.12 -8.28
CA ASP A 177 -1.97 -12.07 -9.26
C ASP A 177 -2.95 -10.90 -9.10
N VAL A 178 -2.41 -9.68 -9.03
CA VAL A 178 -3.19 -8.43 -9.06
C VAL A 178 -2.71 -7.64 -10.28
N GLU A 179 -3.57 -7.53 -11.26
CA GLU A 179 -3.31 -6.90 -12.55
C GLU A 179 -4.10 -5.60 -12.68
N ASP A 180 -3.47 -4.54 -13.17
CA ASP A 180 -4.10 -3.29 -13.52
C ASP A 180 -3.72 -2.84 -14.94
N ASN A 181 -4.57 -2.02 -15.56
CA ASN A 181 -4.31 -1.39 -16.85
C ASN A 181 -3.86 0.08 -16.72
N GLY A 182 -3.26 0.44 -15.58
CA GLY A 182 -2.76 1.78 -15.28
C GLY A 182 -1.48 2.17 -16.04
N THR A 183 -0.64 2.99 -15.42
CA THR A 183 0.60 3.50 -16.04
C THR A 183 1.74 2.49 -16.10
N GLY A 184 1.65 1.38 -15.37
CA GLY A 184 2.77 0.46 -15.18
C GLY A 184 3.90 1.04 -14.32
N ILE A 185 5.02 0.33 -14.27
CA ILE A 185 6.23 0.68 -13.52
C ILE A 185 7.28 1.20 -14.49
N SER A 186 7.84 2.39 -14.22
CA SER A 186 8.92 2.92 -15.04
C SER A 186 10.23 2.16 -14.81
N PRO A 187 11.07 2.01 -15.84
CA PRO A 187 12.37 1.32 -15.70
C PRO A 187 13.28 1.93 -14.63
N GLU A 188 13.15 3.23 -14.39
CA GLU A 188 14.00 3.99 -13.46
C GLU A 188 13.84 3.54 -11.99
N ILE A 189 12.66 3.02 -11.64
CA ILE A 189 12.33 2.60 -10.26
C ILE A 189 12.18 1.08 -10.13
N SER A 190 12.26 0.33 -11.23
CA SER A 190 11.97 -1.11 -11.26
C SER A 190 12.83 -1.90 -10.27
N ASP A 191 14.11 -1.61 -10.20
CA ASP A 191 15.07 -2.32 -9.35
C ASP A 191 14.89 -2.01 -7.85
N GLN A 192 14.32 -0.85 -7.54
CA GLN A 192 14.11 -0.37 -6.18
C GLN A 192 12.63 -0.38 -5.76
N LEU A 193 11.76 -1.01 -6.56
CA LEU A 193 10.30 -0.92 -6.39
C LEU A 193 9.81 -1.35 -5.00
N PHE A 194 10.49 -2.32 -4.38
CA PHE A 194 10.17 -2.84 -3.06
C PHE A 194 11.01 -2.22 -1.94
N GLU A 195 11.94 -1.30 -2.26
CA GLU A 195 12.71 -0.59 -1.26
C GLU A 195 11.85 0.48 -0.55
N PRO A 196 12.09 0.73 0.74
CA PRO A 196 11.38 1.76 1.48
C PRO A 196 11.52 3.14 0.82
N TYR A 197 10.43 3.92 0.86
CA TYR A 197 10.36 5.29 0.35
C TYR A 197 10.43 5.42 -1.18
N THR A 198 10.42 4.34 -1.93
CA THR A 198 10.33 4.36 -3.39
C THR A 198 8.90 4.67 -3.82
N THR A 199 8.68 5.85 -4.41
CA THR A 199 7.36 6.27 -4.87
C THR A 199 7.44 7.25 -6.03
N THR A 200 6.52 7.12 -6.97
CA THR A 200 6.26 8.11 -8.04
C THR A 200 4.99 8.92 -7.77
N LYS A 201 4.33 8.69 -6.62
CA LYS A 201 3.11 9.40 -6.21
C LYS A 201 3.50 10.68 -5.46
N GLN A 202 2.92 11.81 -5.82
CA GLN A 202 3.21 13.11 -5.19
C GLN A 202 2.96 13.12 -3.67
N HIS A 203 2.03 12.30 -3.18
CA HIS A 203 1.68 12.18 -1.76
C HIS A 203 1.79 10.73 -1.25
N GLY A 204 2.53 9.88 -1.95
CA GLY A 204 2.76 8.49 -1.55
C GLY A 204 3.95 8.40 -0.58
N THR A 205 3.86 7.53 0.41
CA THR A 205 4.95 7.32 1.38
C THR A 205 6.04 6.37 0.87
N GLY A 206 5.73 5.60 -0.18
CA GLY A 206 6.64 4.56 -0.72
C GLY A 206 6.82 3.35 0.21
N LEU A 207 5.94 3.16 1.19
CA LEU A 207 6.02 2.04 2.12
C LEU A 207 5.09 0.87 1.75
N GLY A 208 4.07 1.09 0.92
CA GLY A 208 3.05 0.09 0.61
C GLY A 208 3.63 -1.20 0.02
N LEU A 209 4.47 -1.10 -1.02
CA LEU A 209 5.08 -2.26 -1.66
C LEU A 209 6.18 -2.89 -0.80
N THR A 210 6.87 -2.11 0.02
CA THR A 210 7.81 -2.63 1.03
C THR A 210 7.08 -3.51 2.05
N ILE A 211 5.89 -3.07 2.53
CA ILE A 211 5.05 -3.85 3.43
C ILE A 211 4.59 -5.14 2.75
N VAL A 212 4.18 -5.09 1.48
CA VAL A 212 3.82 -6.28 0.70
C VAL A 212 4.98 -7.26 0.66
N SER A 213 6.16 -6.82 0.22
CA SER A 213 7.34 -7.69 0.10
C SER A 213 7.77 -8.29 1.45
N GLN A 214 7.78 -7.49 2.52
CA GLN A 214 8.14 -7.97 3.85
C GLN A 214 7.12 -8.97 4.38
N THR A 215 5.82 -8.68 4.27
CA THR A 215 4.76 -9.58 4.72
C THR A 215 4.82 -10.93 4.00
N ILE A 216 5.02 -10.90 2.69
CA ILE A 216 5.12 -12.13 1.90
C ILE A 216 6.39 -12.92 2.25
N SER A 217 7.51 -12.23 2.47
CA SER A 217 8.74 -12.87 2.96
C SER A 217 8.55 -13.52 4.34
N ASP A 218 7.81 -12.88 5.25
CA ASP A 218 7.47 -13.45 6.58
C ASP A 218 6.58 -14.70 6.47
N HIS A 219 5.88 -14.87 5.34
CA HIS A 219 5.13 -16.09 4.97
C HIS A 219 5.94 -17.07 4.08
N ASN A 220 7.26 -16.92 4.00
CA ASN A 220 8.17 -17.68 3.16
C ASN A 220 7.83 -17.63 1.66
N GLY A 221 7.14 -16.59 1.23
CA GLY A 221 6.73 -16.37 -0.16
C GLY A 221 7.65 -15.38 -0.90
N PHE A 222 7.32 -15.14 -2.16
CA PHE A 222 8.02 -14.21 -3.04
C PHE A 222 7.04 -13.26 -3.69
N THR A 223 7.52 -12.03 -3.95
CA THR A 223 6.77 -10.98 -4.67
C THR A 223 7.49 -10.67 -5.97
N ARG A 224 6.77 -10.69 -7.08
CA ARG A 224 7.25 -10.33 -8.41
C ARG A 224 6.33 -9.31 -9.05
N PHE A 225 6.81 -8.63 -10.08
CA PHE A 225 5.97 -7.82 -10.95
C PHE A 225 6.43 -7.94 -12.40
N ARG A 226 5.54 -7.64 -13.31
CA ARG A 226 5.81 -7.47 -14.74
C ARG A 226 4.92 -6.40 -15.32
N ASN A 227 5.47 -5.54 -16.15
CA ASN A 227 4.66 -4.66 -16.99
C ASN A 227 3.93 -5.46 -18.06
N LEU A 228 2.72 -5.02 -18.39
CA LEU A 228 1.91 -5.65 -19.41
C LEU A 228 2.11 -4.96 -20.76
N ASP A 229 2.14 -5.72 -21.85
CA ASP A 229 2.25 -5.19 -23.22
C ASP A 229 1.07 -4.28 -23.56
N SER A 230 -0.10 -4.54 -23.00
CA SER A 230 -1.32 -3.71 -23.11
C SER A 230 -1.25 -2.42 -22.30
N GLY A 231 -0.20 -2.25 -21.49
CA GLY A 231 -0.03 -1.19 -20.49
C GLY A 231 -0.60 -1.58 -19.14
N GLY A 232 0.03 -1.06 -18.07
CA GLY A 232 -0.25 -1.43 -16.69
C GLY A 232 0.76 -2.42 -16.13
N VAL A 233 0.47 -3.01 -14.98
CA VAL A 233 1.35 -3.94 -14.27
C VAL A 233 0.58 -5.11 -13.69
N CYS A 234 1.23 -6.26 -13.62
CA CYS A 234 0.78 -7.41 -12.86
C CYS A 234 1.74 -7.66 -11.70
N PHE A 235 1.24 -7.61 -10.47
CA PHE A 235 1.96 -8.07 -9.28
C PHE A 235 1.58 -9.51 -9.00
N THR A 236 2.57 -10.37 -8.82
CA THR A 236 2.42 -11.79 -8.48
C THR A 236 2.99 -12.06 -7.10
N ILE A 237 2.16 -12.60 -6.23
CA ILE A 237 2.52 -13.12 -4.90
C ILE A 237 2.57 -14.63 -4.99
N GLU A 238 3.69 -15.23 -4.62
CA GLU A 238 3.93 -16.67 -4.60
C GLU A 238 4.00 -17.13 -3.15
N LEU A 239 3.10 -18.01 -2.71
CA LEU A 239 3.02 -18.54 -1.34
C LEU A 239 3.24 -20.04 -1.35
N PRO A 240 4.15 -20.59 -0.52
CA PRO A 240 4.39 -22.02 -0.48
C PRO A 240 3.22 -22.78 0.15
N VAL A 241 2.92 -23.94 -0.42
CA VAL A 241 2.03 -24.95 0.18
C VAL A 241 2.90 -25.80 1.09
N THR A 242 2.70 -25.72 2.40
CA THR A 242 3.46 -26.50 3.41
C THR A 242 2.75 -27.78 3.79
#